data_787b906a75088f359050e048c3f33a0e
#
_entry.id   787b906a75088f359050e048c3f33a0e
#
_cell.length_a   1.000
_cell.length_b   1.000
_cell.length_c   1.000
_cell.angle_alpha   90.00
_cell.angle_beta   90.00
_cell.angle_gamma   90.00
#
_symmetry.space_group_name_H-M   'P 1'
#
loop_
_entity.id
_entity.type
_entity.pdbx_description
1 polymer ?
#
loop_
_entity_poly.entity_id
_entity_poly.type
_entity_poly.pdbx_seq_one_letter_code
_entity_poly.pdbx_strand_id
1 'polypeptide(L)'
;MDADAFVANWHAEKERLLSAACMAGTECEAKITAMGLSSGQTAQLHDLLGTFATDVMYTLLLGLDGSASLGNDQRSYTLLDEDGSVIAKEGDLEAAAYAWFQEGRAPRR
;
A
#
# COMPACT_ATOMS: atom_id res chain seq x y z
N MET A 1 -1.56 -19.58 1.53
CA MET A 1 -1.85 -18.12 1.51
C MET A 1 -2.86 -17.85 0.41
N ASP A 2 -3.84 -17.04 0.71
CA ASP A 2 -4.83 -16.61 -0.28
C ASP A 2 -4.68 -15.11 -0.56
N ALA A 3 -5.53 -14.59 -1.45
CA ALA A 3 -5.48 -13.19 -1.84
C ALA A 3 -5.70 -12.25 -0.64
N ASP A 4 -6.61 -12.60 0.26
CA ASP A 4 -6.87 -11.75 1.43
C ASP A 4 -5.64 -11.67 2.34
N ALA A 5 -4.98 -12.79 2.60
CA ALA A 5 -3.77 -12.81 3.43
C ALA A 5 -2.62 -12.05 2.75
N PHE A 6 -2.50 -12.17 1.43
CA PHE A 6 -1.49 -11.43 0.69
C PHE A 6 -1.72 -9.93 0.80
N VAL A 7 -2.96 -9.49 0.62
CA VAL A 7 -3.28 -8.05 0.70
C VAL A 7 -3.15 -7.54 2.13
N ALA A 8 -3.48 -8.38 3.13
CA ALA A 8 -3.24 -8.00 4.53
C ALA A 8 -1.76 -7.71 4.77
N ASN A 9 -0.85 -8.54 4.22
CA ASN A 9 0.58 -8.31 4.32
C ASN A 9 1.00 -7.06 3.56
N TRP A 10 0.39 -6.81 2.41
CA TRP A 10 0.64 -5.61 1.62
C TRP A 10 0.26 -4.36 2.42
N HIS A 11 -0.89 -4.39 3.08
CA HIS A 11 -1.34 -3.29 3.93
C HIS A 11 -0.40 -3.09 5.13
N ALA A 12 0.03 -4.19 5.76
CA ALA A 12 0.97 -4.12 6.88
C ALA A 12 2.30 -3.51 6.44
N GLU A 13 2.75 -3.82 5.22
CA GLU A 13 3.98 -3.24 4.69
C GLU A 13 3.83 -1.73 4.48
N LYS A 14 2.66 -1.28 4.01
CA LYS A 14 2.39 0.16 3.89
C LYS A 14 2.55 0.85 5.25
N GLU A 15 1.96 0.26 6.29
CA GLU A 15 2.03 0.84 7.64
C GLU A 15 3.46 0.88 8.16
N ARG A 16 4.22 -0.19 7.89
CA ARG A 16 5.63 -0.25 8.28
C ARG A 16 6.44 0.84 7.60
N LEU A 17 6.21 1.05 6.31
CA LEU A 17 6.93 2.07 5.54
C LEU A 17 6.59 3.48 6.02
N LEU A 18 5.33 3.73 6.35
CA LEU A 18 4.93 5.04 6.90
C LEU A 18 5.59 5.31 8.24
N SER A 19 5.65 4.31 9.11
CA SER A 19 6.34 4.45 10.39
C SER A 19 7.83 4.72 10.18
N ALA A 20 8.46 4.00 9.26
CA ALA A 20 9.88 4.17 8.95
C ALA A 20 10.18 5.59 8.42
N ALA A 21 9.26 6.17 7.65
CA ALA A 21 9.44 7.52 7.11
C ALA A 21 9.55 8.59 8.20
N CYS A 22 9.06 8.28 9.41
CA CYS A 22 9.12 9.21 10.54
C CYS A 22 10.31 8.93 11.47
N MET A 23 11.11 7.91 11.16
CA MET A 23 12.22 7.51 12.02
C MET A 23 13.50 8.24 11.64
N ALA A 24 14.26 8.66 12.65
CA ALA A 24 15.55 9.31 12.45
C ALA A 24 16.48 8.40 11.65
N GLY A 25 17.25 9.00 10.76
CA GLY A 25 18.21 8.29 9.94
C GLY A 25 17.68 7.86 8.58
N THR A 26 16.37 8.03 8.33
CA THR A 26 15.83 7.74 7.00
C THR A 26 15.95 9.00 6.12
N GLU A 27 16.01 8.78 4.80
CA GLU A 27 16.07 9.88 3.86
C GLU A 27 14.80 10.72 3.91
N CYS A 28 13.65 10.05 4.10
CA CYS A 28 12.35 10.72 4.18
C CYS A 28 12.31 11.67 5.37
N GLU A 29 12.76 11.21 6.53
CA GLU A 29 12.79 12.02 7.74
C GLU A 29 13.73 13.21 7.58
N ALA A 30 14.89 12.99 6.94
CA ALA A 30 15.85 14.06 6.70
C ALA A 30 15.25 15.15 5.82
N LYS A 31 14.50 14.78 4.79
CA LYS A 31 13.85 15.76 3.90
C LYS A 31 12.75 16.52 4.63
N ILE A 32 11.97 15.84 5.46
CA ILE A 32 10.92 16.47 6.26
C ILE A 32 11.54 17.50 7.21
N THR A 33 12.60 17.10 7.92
CA THR A 33 13.30 18.00 8.84
C THR A 33 13.81 19.24 8.13
N ALA A 34 14.37 19.06 6.93
CA ALA A 34 14.91 20.16 6.14
C ALA A 34 13.85 21.19 5.72
N MET A 35 12.57 20.81 5.71
CA MET A 35 11.49 21.73 5.36
C MET A 35 11.24 22.78 6.43
N GLY A 36 11.67 22.54 7.67
CA GLY A 36 11.48 23.50 8.76
C GLY A 36 10.02 23.70 9.14
N LEU A 37 9.23 22.65 9.10
CA LEU A 37 7.79 22.73 9.34
C LEU A 37 7.47 22.91 10.84
N SER A 38 6.33 23.56 11.12
CA SER A 38 5.77 23.57 12.48
C SER A 38 5.24 22.18 12.82
N SER A 39 4.94 21.94 14.10
CA SER A 39 4.38 20.65 14.51
C SER A 39 3.04 20.37 13.82
N GLY A 40 2.20 21.41 13.65
CA GLY A 40 0.92 21.24 12.95
C GLY A 40 1.11 20.90 11.48
N GLN A 41 2.06 21.55 10.82
CA GLN A 41 2.38 21.28 9.41
C GLN A 41 2.98 19.90 9.24
N THR A 42 3.82 19.45 10.17
CA THR A 42 4.38 18.11 10.15
C THR A 42 3.28 17.06 10.25
N ALA A 43 2.31 17.29 11.15
CA ALA A 43 1.16 16.37 11.28
C ALA A 43 0.36 16.29 9.99
N GLN A 44 0.13 17.44 9.33
CA GLN A 44 -0.58 17.48 8.04
C GLN A 44 0.20 16.74 6.96
N LEU A 45 1.52 16.88 6.95
CA LEU A 45 2.35 16.17 5.97
C LEU A 45 2.29 14.66 6.19
N HIS A 46 2.35 14.21 7.45
CA HIS A 46 2.23 12.78 7.75
C HIS A 46 0.86 12.23 7.30
N ASP A 47 -0.20 13.01 7.50
CA ASP A 47 -1.52 12.63 7.05
C ASP A 47 -1.58 12.50 5.52
N LEU A 48 -0.97 13.46 4.82
CA LEU A 48 -0.88 13.43 3.36
C LEU A 48 -0.11 12.21 2.87
N LEU A 49 1.01 11.91 3.52
CA LEU A 49 1.81 10.73 3.15
C LEU A 49 1.01 9.44 3.32
N GLY A 50 0.21 9.37 4.39
CA GLY A 50 -0.67 8.22 4.60
C GLY A 50 -1.70 8.05 3.51
N THR A 51 -2.34 9.16 3.11
CA THR A 51 -3.31 9.16 2.03
C THR A 51 -2.66 8.76 0.71
N PHE A 52 -1.51 9.34 0.40
CA PHE A 52 -0.79 9.03 -0.82
C PHE A 52 -0.34 7.57 -0.85
N ALA A 53 0.18 7.06 0.26
CA ALA A 53 0.59 5.66 0.35
C ALA A 53 -0.58 4.72 0.13
N THR A 54 -1.75 5.03 0.70
CA THR A 54 -2.96 4.25 0.48
C THR A 54 -3.33 4.23 -1.00
N ASP A 55 -3.33 5.39 -1.65
CA ASP A 55 -3.67 5.50 -3.07
C ASP A 55 -2.69 4.70 -3.93
N VAL A 56 -1.40 4.81 -3.67
CA VAL A 56 -0.37 4.09 -4.42
C VAL A 56 -0.55 2.58 -4.25
N MET A 57 -0.66 2.13 -3.01
CA MET A 57 -0.75 0.70 -2.71
C MET A 57 -2.01 0.07 -3.29
N TYR A 58 -3.14 0.77 -3.16
CA TYR A 58 -4.41 0.29 -3.71
C TYR A 58 -4.35 0.24 -5.24
N THR A 59 -3.87 1.32 -5.87
CA THR A 59 -3.81 1.42 -7.33
C THR A 59 -2.90 0.35 -7.92
N LEU A 60 -1.74 0.09 -7.28
CA LEU A 60 -0.83 -0.95 -7.75
C LEU A 60 -1.45 -2.34 -7.64
N LEU A 61 -2.24 -2.60 -6.58
CA LEU A 61 -2.94 -3.86 -6.47
C LEU A 61 -3.96 -4.06 -7.58
N LEU A 62 -4.68 -3.00 -7.97
CA LEU A 62 -5.62 -3.08 -9.08
C LEU A 62 -4.90 -3.35 -10.40
N GLY A 63 -3.74 -2.74 -10.61
CA GLY A 63 -2.93 -3.01 -11.78
C GLY A 63 -2.42 -4.44 -11.83
N LEU A 64 -1.96 -4.94 -10.70
CA LEU A 64 -1.49 -6.32 -10.59
C LEU A 64 -2.63 -7.32 -10.77
N ASP A 65 -3.83 -6.93 -10.36
CA ASP A 65 -5.03 -7.76 -10.49
C ASP A 65 -5.52 -7.89 -11.94
N GLY A 66 -5.19 -6.93 -12.78
CA GLY A 66 -5.71 -6.86 -14.14
C GLY A 66 -7.00 -6.06 -14.27
N SER A 67 -7.54 -5.55 -13.17
CA SER A 67 -8.76 -4.74 -13.19
C SER A 67 -8.49 -3.28 -13.58
N ALA A 68 -7.21 -2.88 -13.62
CA ALA A 68 -6.78 -1.58 -14.08
C ALA A 68 -5.44 -1.71 -14.78
N SER A 69 -5.00 -0.63 -15.45
CA SER A 69 -3.71 -0.62 -16.09
C SER A 69 -2.58 -0.51 -15.08
N LEU A 70 -1.48 -1.19 -15.36
CA LEU A 70 -0.23 -0.99 -14.65
C LEU A 70 0.72 -0.28 -15.61
N GLY A 71 0.94 1.00 -15.36
CA GLY A 71 1.62 1.83 -16.33
C GLY A 71 0.77 1.99 -17.59
N ASN A 72 1.32 1.62 -18.73
CA ASN A 72 0.65 1.78 -20.01
C ASN A 72 0.02 0.47 -20.53
N ASP A 73 -0.04 -0.55 -19.69
CA ASP A 73 -0.46 -1.88 -20.12
C ASP A 73 -1.45 -2.46 -19.14
N GLN A 74 -2.55 -2.99 -19.65
CA GLN A 74 -3.54 -3.66 -18.81
C GLN A 74 -3.61 -5.12 -19.20
N ARG A 75 -3.21 -5.99 -18.30
CA ARG A 75 -3.28 -7.43 -18.47
C ARG A 75 -3.51 -8.13 -17.14
N SER A 76 -3.99 -9.34 -17.20
CA SER A 76 -4.16 -10.16 -16.00
C SER A 76 -2.86 -10.83 -15.65
N TYR A 77 -2.60 -10.94 -14.36
CA TYR A 77 -1.46 -11.67 -13.82
C TYR A 77 -1.98 -12.77 -12.91
N THR A 78 -1.20 -13.83 -12.78
CA THR A 78 -1.46 -14.84 -11.77
C THR A 78 -0.31 -14.78 -10.77
N LEU A 79 -0.63 -14.62 -9.50
CA LEU A 79 0.36 -14.53 -8.45
C LEU A 79 0.53 -15.91 -7.81
N LEU A 80 1.75 -16.41 -7.83
CA LEU A 80 2.10 -17.71 -7.26
C LEU A 80 3.06 -17.52 -6.10
N ASP A 81 3.03 -18.44 -5.13
CA ASP A 81 4.05 -18.47 -4.10
C ASP A 81 5.26 -19.27 -4.59
N GLU A 82 6.26 -19.43 -3.72
CA GLU A 82 7.50 -20.13 -4.08
C GLU A 82 7.30 -21.61 -4.40
N ASP A 83 6.20 -22.18 -3.93
CA ASP A 83 5.86 -23.58 -4.17
C ASP A 83 5.03 -23.76 -5.44
N GLY A 84 4.72 -22.68 -6.13
CA GLY A 84 3.89 -22.72 -7.32
C GLY A 84 2.39 -22.73 -7.05
N SER A 85 1.97 -22.57 -5.79
CA SER A 85 0.56 -22.50 -5.45
C SER A 85 0.00 -21.13 -5.79
N VAL A 86 -1.22 -21.08 -6.34
CA VAL A 86 -1.85 -19.83 -6.74
C VAL A 86 -2.31 -19.08 -5.50
N ILE A 87 -1.85 -17.84 -5.37
CA ILE A 87 -2.30 -16.91 -4.33
C ILE A 87 -3.49 -16.12 -4.84
N ALA A 88 -3.42 -15.63 -6.08
CA ALA A 88 -4.48 -14.79 -6.65
C ALA A 88 -4.49 -14.87 -8.16
N LYS A 89 -5.68 -14.80 -8.72
CA LYS A 89 -5.94 -14.66 -10.15
C LYS A 89 -6.75 -13.40 -10.36
N GLU A 90 -7.09 -13.10 -11.61
CA GLU A 90 -7.85 -11.91 -11.97
C GLU A 90 -9.09 -11.75 -11.09
N GLY A 91 -9.26 -10.58 -10.51
CA GLY A 91 -10.38 -10.23 -9.65
C GLY A 91 -10.15 -10.48 -8.15
N ASP A 92 -9.27 -11.41 -7.81
CA ASP A 92 -9.07 -11.79 -6.40
C ASP A 92 -8.43 -10.67 -5.60
N LEU A 93 -7.43 -9.99 -6.17
CA LEU A 93 -6.75 -8.90 -5.46
C LEU A 93 -7.64 -7.66 -5.34
N GLU A 94 -8.46 -7.39 -6.35
CA GLU A 94 -9.35 -6.23 -6.31
C GLU A 94 -10.32 -6.33 -5.12
N ALA A 95 -10.95 -7.48 -4.93
CA ALA A 95 -11.90 -7.67 -3.84
C ALA A 95 -11.23 -7.50 -2.48
N ALA A 96 -10.07 -8.12 -2.29
CA ALA A 96 -9.33 -8.00 -1.03
C ALA A 96 -8.80 -6.59 -0.81
N ALA A 97 -8.31 -5.95 -1.88
CA ALA A 97 -7.78 -4.59 -1.79
C ALA A 97 -8.87 -3.62 -1.39
N TYR A 98 -10.06 -3.73 -1.97
CA TYR A 98 -11.18 -2.87 -1.60
C TYR A 98 -11.50 -3.02 -0.11
N ALA A 99 -11.59 -4.26 0.38
CA ALA A 99 -11.91 -4.52 1.77
C ALA A 99 -10.86 -3.91 2.71
N TRP A 100 -9.58 -4.08 2.41
CA TRP A 100 -8.51 -3.62 3.28
C TRP A 100 -8.25 -2.12 3.20
N PHE A 101 -8.35 -1.52 2.02
CA PHE A 101 -7.97 -0.12 1.81
C PHE A 101 -9.15 0.83 1.73
N GLN A 102 -10.34 0.37 1.36
CA GLN A 102 -11.49 1.25 1.15
C GLN A 102 -12.62 1.05 2.16
N GLU A 103 -12.84 -0.18 2.63
CA GLU A 103 -13.91 -0.46 3.58
C GLU A 103 -13.48 -0.40 5.04
N GLY A 104 -12.22 -0.09 5.29
CA GLY A 104 -11.73 -0.02 6.65
C GLY A 104 -11.65 -1.37 7.36
N ARG A 105 -11.48 -2.45 6.60
CA ARG A 105 -11.35 -3.81 7.16
C ARG A 105 -10.08 -3.98 7.96
N ALA A 106 -9.06 -3.16 7.68
CA ALA A 106 -7.82 -3.21 8.42
C ALA A 106 -8.08 -2.88 9.90
N PRO A 107 -7.29 -3.46 10.81
CA PRO A 107 -7.44 -3.15 12.24
C PRO A 107 -7.33 -1.66 12.50
N ARG A 108 -8.19 -1.16 13.36
CA ARG A 108 -8.14 0.23 13.80
C ARG A 108 -7.03 0.40 14.82
N ARG A 109 -6.43 1.55 14.81
CA ARG A 109 -5.35 1.90 15.74
C ARG A 109 -5.75 2.99 16.67
#